data_dbebae572fa68c1d2c5083eb31df631c
#
_entry.id   dbebae572fa68c1d2c5083eb31df631c
#
_cell.length_a   1.000
_cell.length_b   1.000
_cell.length_c   1.000
_cell.angle_alpha   90.00
_cell.angle_beta   90.00
_cell.angle_gamma   90.00
#
_symmetry.space_group_name_H-M   'P 1'
#
loop_
_entity.id
_entity.type
_entity.pdbx_description
1 polymer ?
#
loop_
_entity_poly.entity_id
_entity_poly.type
_entity_poly.pdbx_seq_one_letter_code
_entity_poly.pdbx_strand_id
1 'polypeptide(L)'
;MRAETVLIEASPGEVRGALMRDGAVWDVVHHRTSTPSRIGAEYRGRVRRIEPGINGAFVNIGIGADAFLRARDAAPADDKGKRRARIAEIVHEGEGIDVRVVADAFADKGPRVVRIESEGGTSDGPGERKPPEGPVGQLLERFASDRLVRIISNDAGVEKAVYTWLDANMSAAELSIERGRGSLFTERGIEDAIEAALARRIVIPGGAELVFDQAEALCVIDVNSGADSGKAGRAARDVNMKAMGEIARQIRLRNIAGAIVIDALKMGARDDRSKVLDRMRGAVRDDPGGVHVLGVTNLGLIEMTRTRTGPTLAERLLAAPAEPTLSPETVACDALRAAIRTAARTPAGGYRLLVSGPVADCLEGLMSGALDEAVRRTGRLDIVREPGRDMARFEVMLGSTQRSSSSANAT
;
A
#
# COMPACT_ATOMS: atom_id res chain seq x y z
N MET A 1 -19.98 22.96 -11.90
CA MET A 1 -19.54 21.61 -11.41
C MET A 1 -18.27 21.24 -12.14
N ARG A 2 -17.35 20.56 -11.49
CA ARG A 2 -16.07 20.16 -12.13
C ARG A 2 -16.32 18.91 -12.94
N ALA A 3 -16.01 18.97 -14.25
CA ALA A 3 -16.17 17.84 -15.15
C ALA A 3 -15.13 16.73 -14.85
N GLU A 4 -15.58 15.49 -14.85
CA GLU A 4 -14.73 14.31 -14.64
C GLU A 4 -14.56 13.55 -15.97
N THR A 5 -13.37 13.03 -16.19
CA THR A 5 -13.03 12.14 -17.31
C THR A 5 -12.46 10.85 -16.76
N VAL A 6 -12.98 9.74 -17.23
CA VAL A 6 -12.44 8.40 -16.95
C VAL A 6 -11.66 7.93 -18.17
N LEU A 7 -10.42 7.48 -17.95
CA LEU A 7 -9.60 6.81 -18.94
C LEU A 7 -9.53 5.33 -18.59
N ILE A 8 -9.77 4.45 -19.56
CA ILE A 8 -9.66 3.00 -19.40
C ILE A 8 -8.72 2.47 -20.47
N GLU A 9 -7.62 1.89 -20.02
CA GLU A 9 -6.59 1.32 -20.90
C GLU A 9 -6.51 -0.18 -20.70
N ALA A 10 -6.68 -0.95 -21.78
CA ALA A 10 -6.47 -2.38 -21.79
C ALA A 10 -5.12 -2.72 -22.42
N SER A 11 -4.41 -3.66 -21.82
CA SER A 11 -3.17 -4.24 -22.27
C SER A 11 -3.13 -5.73 -21.93
N PRO A 12 -2.25 -6.53 -22.53
CA PRO A 12 -2.10 -7.94 -22.16
C PRO A 12 -1.86 -8.09 -20.65
N GLY A 13 -2.74 -8.82 -19.99
CA GLY A 13 -2.65 -9.11 -18.54
C GLY A 13 -3.21 -8.05 -17.60
N GLU A 14 -3.61 -6.85 -18.08
CA GLU A 14 -4.11 -5.77 -17.21
C GLU A 14 -5.15 -4.90 -17.92
N VAL A 15 -6.19 -4.53 -17.17
CA VAL A 15 -7.08 -3.40 -17.48
C VAL A 15 -6.91 -2.38 -16.37
N ARG A 16 -6.58 -1.14 -16.72
CA ARG A 16 -6.39 -0.07 -15.75
C ARG A 16 -7.27 1.13 -16.06
N GLY A 17 -7.70 1.80 -15.02
CA GLY A 17 -8.54 2.98 -15.14
C GLY A 17 -7.99 4.14 -14.32
N ALA A 18 -8.17 5.36 -14.82
CA ALA A 18 -7.83 6.58 -14.13
C ALA A 18 -8.99 7.57 -14.15
N LEU A 19 -9.26 8.20 -13.01
CA LEU A 19 -10.18 9.32 -12.89
C LEU A 19 -9.41 10.63 -12.92
N MET A 20 -9.72 11.46 -13.89
CA MET A 20 -9.17 12.82 -14.00
C MET A 20 -10.24 13.87 -13.64
N ARG A 21 -9.81 14.91 -12.92
CA ARG A 21 -10.64 16.05 -12.52
C ARG A 21 -9.82 17.33 -12.67
N ASP A 22 -10.30 18.28 -13.44
CA ASP A 22 -9.57 19.55 -13.74
C ASP A 22 -8.13 19.32 -14.25
N GLY A 23 -7.91 18.30 -15.09
CA GLY A 23 -6.59 17.96 -15.64
C GLY A 23 -5.64 17.23 -14.66
N ALA A 24 -6.05 16.98 -13.42
CA ALA A 24 -5.27 16.23 -12.43
C ALA A 24 -5.82 14.81 -12.24
N VAL A 25 -4.92 13.84 -12.02
CA VAL A 25 -5.27 12.45 -11.69
C VAL A 25 -5.70 12.37 -10.23
N TRP A 26 -6.90 11.85 -9.98
CA TRP A 26 -7.50 11.71 -8.65
C TRP A 26 -7.56 10.29 -8.13
N ASP A 27 -7.66 9.33 -9.04
CA ASP A 27 -7.79 7.93 -8.66
C ASP A 27 -7.22 7.06 -9.78
N VAL A 28 -6.57 5.95 -9.43
CA VAL A 28 -6.05 4.96 -10.38
C VAL A 28 -6.35 3.56 -9.86
N VAL A 29 -6.82 2.70 -10.73
CA VAL A 29 -7.11 1.30 -10.42
C VAL A 29 -6.44 0.39 -11.44
N HIS A 30 -5.88 -0.69 -10.98
CA HIS A 30 -5.24 -1.73 -11.79
C HIS A 30 -5.96 -3.06 -11.57
N HIS A 31 -6.55 -3.61 -12.60
CA HIS A 31 -7.13 -4.96 -12.61
C HIS A 31 -6.22 -5.90 -13.39
N ARG A 32 -5.51 -6.78 -12.67
CA ARG A 32 -4.60 -7.76 -13.25
C ARG A 32 -5.27 -9.13 -13.38
N THR A 33 -5.04 -9.81 -14.50
CA THR A 33 -5.57 -11.17 -14.72
C THR A 33 -4.98 -12.19 -13.76
N SER A 34 -3.75 -11.96 -13.26
CA SER A 34 -3.08 -12.81 -12.27
C SER A 34 -3.70 -12.71 -10.85
N THR A 35 -4.37 -11.60 -10.54
CA THR A 35 -4.99 -11.35 -9.23
C THR A 35 -6.36 -10.68 -9.41
N PRO A 36 -7.35 -11.41 -9.97
CA PRO A 36 -8.66 -10.85 -10.26
C PRO A 36 -9.37 -10.42 -8.97
N SER A 37 -9.98 -9.24 -8.99
CA SER A 37 -10.81 -8.75 -7.90
C SER A 37 -12.11 -9.55 -7.83
N ARG A 38 -12.56 -9.83 -6.60
CA ARG A 38 -13.85 -10.47 -6.32
C ARG A 38 -14.90 -9.47 -5.81
N ILE A 39 -14.59 -8.19 -5.78
CA ILE A 39 -15.54 -7.16 -5.33
C ILE A 39 -16.79 -7.21 -6.20
N GLY A 40 -17.96 -7.23 -5.55
CA GLY A 40 -19.26 -7.38 -6.21
C GLY A 40 -19.74 -8.82 -6.38
N ALA A 41 -18.87 -9.83 -6.30
CA ALA A 41 -19.27 -11.23 -6.36
C ALA A 41 -20.18 -11.62 -5.19
N GLU A 42 -21.17 -12.46 -5.46
CA GLU A 42 -22.11 -12.96 -4.47
C GLU A 42 -21.87 -14.45 -4.20
N TYR A 43 -21.90 -14.80 -2.94
CA TYR A 43 -21.64 -16.14 -2.46
C TYR A 43 -22.72 -16.65 -1.52
N ARG A 44 -23.01 -17.94 -1.57
CA ARG A 44 -23.59 -18.65 -0.44
C ARG A 44 -22.46 -18.91 0.53
N GLY A 45 -22.56 -18.41 1.76
CA GLY A 45 -21.60 -18.61 2.81
C GLY A 45 -22.17 -19.41 3.97
N ARG A 46 -21.28 -20.01 4.76
CA ARG A 46 -21.61 -20.65 6.04
C ARG A 46 -20.81 -19.98 7.14
N VAL A 47 -21.50 -19.46 8.16
CA VAL A 47 -20.87 -18.86 9.34
C VAL A 47 -20.06 -19.93 10.06
N ARG A 48 -18.74 -19.78 10.12
CA ARG A 48 -17.84 -20.74 10.78
C ARG A 48 -17.62 -20.43 12.24
N ARG A 49 -17.40 -19.15 12.54
CA ARG A 49 -17.04 -18.70 13.88
C ARG A 49 -17.52 -17.27 14.09
N ILE A 50 -18.05 -17.03 15.28
CA ILE A 50 -18.38 -15.71 15.78
C ILE A 50 -17.22 -15.21 16.62
N GLU A 51 -16.82 -13.96 16.42
CA GLU A 51 -15.72 -13.31 17.15
C GLU A 51 -16.24 -12.06 17.88
N PRO A 52 -16.71 -12.22 19.13
CA PRO A 52 -17.32 -11.12 19.87
C PRO A 52 -16.35 -9.95 20.13
N GLY A 53 -15.06 -10.23 20.28
CA GLY A 53 -14.02 -9.22 20.57
C GLY A 53 -13.90 -8.14 19.51
N ILE A 54 -14.17 -8.48 18.24
CA ILE A 54 -14.16 -7.56 17.09
C ILE A 54 -15.54 -7.34 16.50
N ASN A 55 -16.58 -7.81 17.18
CA ASN A 55 -17.99 -7.72 16.79
C ASN A 55 -18.23 -8.15 15.32
N GLY A 56 -17.72 -9.33 14.94
CA GLY A 56 -17.81 -9.86 13.59
C GLY A 56 -17.86 -11.38 13.56
N ALA A 57 -18.06 -11.94 12.37
CA ALA A 57 -18.08 -13.37 12.12
C ALA A 57 -17.18 -13.73 10.94
N PHE A 58 -16.59 -14.92 10.99
CA PHE A 58 -15.89 -15.52 9.88
C PHE A 58 -16.83 -16.43 9.12
N VAL A 59 -16.90 -16.25 7.81
CA VAL A 59 -17.84 -16.89 6.90
C VAL A 59 -17.07 -17.66 5.84
N ASN A 60 -17.25 -18.95 5.77
CA ASN A 60 -16.72 -19.75 4.67
C ASN A 60 -17.56 -19.50 3.41
N ILE A 61 -16.94 -18.99 2.37
CA ILE A 61 -17.56 -18.72 1.06
C ILE A 61 -17.01 -19.64 -0.05
N GLY A 62 -16.21 -20.64 0.31
CA GLY A 62 -15.71 -21.66 -0.64
C GLY A 62 -14.43 -21.27 -1.40
N ILE A 63 -13.69 -20.21 -0.99
CA ILE A 63 -12.50 -19.73 -1.70
C ILE A 63 -11.19 -19.85 -0.92
N GLY A 64 -11.11 -20.74 0.04
CA GLY A 64 -9.91 -20.97 0.85
C GLY A 64 -9.91 -20.15 2.14
N ALA A 65 -9.66 -18.86 2.12
CA ALA A 65 -9.71 -18.00 3.31
C ALA A 65 -11.16 -17.65 3.67
N ASP A 66 -11.48 -17.68 4.97
CA ASP A 66 -12.80 -17.29 5.45
C ASP A 66 -12.99 -15.75 5.28
N ALA A 67 -14.16 -15.37 4.79
CA ALA A 67 -14.54 -13.96 4.66
C ALA A 67 -14.93 -13.37 6.02
N PHE A 68 -14.69 -12.07 6.19
CA PHE A 68 -15.04 -11.37 7.43
C PHE A 68 -16.31 -10.53 7.26
N LEU A 69 -17.31 -10.80 8.12
CA LEU A 69 -18.60 -10.12 8.19
C LEU A 69 -18.68 -9.33 9.51
N ARG A 70 -18.76 -8.00 9.43
CA ARG A 70 -18.95 -7.16 10.62
C ARG A 70 -20.43 -7.13 11.03
N ALA A 71 -20.74 -6.95 12.30
CA ALA A 71 -22.10 -6.87 12.80
C ALA A 71 -22.95 -5.84 12.05
N ARG A 72 -22.42 -4.66 11.78
CA ARG A 72 -23.11 -3.60 11.03
C ARG A 72 -23.42 -3.96 9.57
N ASP A 73 -22.64 -4.87 8.99
CA ASP A 73 -22.74 -5.33 7.61
C ASP A 73 -23.56 -6.65 7.51
N ALA A 74 -23.87 -7.25 8.68
CA ALA A 74 -24.71 -8.45 8.80
C ALA A 74 -26.20 -8.15 8.95
N ALA A 75 -26.55 -6.93 9.40
CA ALA A 75 -27.94 -6.51 9.58
C ALA A 75 -28.55 -6.07 8.24
N PRO A 76 -29.84 -6.37 7.98
CA PRO A 76 -30.58 -5.85 6.83
C PRO A 76 -30.48 -4.32 6.74
N ALA A 77 -30.48 -3.80 5.52
CA ALA A 77 -30.28 -2.36 5.26
C ALA A 77 -31.33 -1.48 5.99
N ASP A 78 -32.55 -1.99 6.12
CA ASP A 78 -33.70 -1.27 6.68
C ASP A 78 -33.79 -1.31 8.21
N ASP A 79 -33.02 -2.17 8.87
CA ASP A 79 -33.05 -2.32 10.32
C ASP A 79 -31.91 -1.56 11.01
N LYS A 80 -32.10 -0.24 11.18
CA LYS A 80 -31.14 0.63 11.86
C LYS A 80 -30.86 0.22 13.34
N GLY A 81 -31.79 -0.46 13.98
CA GLY A 81 -31.65 -0.98 15.34
C GLY A 81 -30.60 -2.10 15.41
N LYS A 82 -30.66 -3.04 14.50
CA LYS A 82 -29.73 -4.19 14.45
C LYS A 82 -28.33 -3.82 14.03
N ARG A 83 -28.10 -2.67 13.38
CA ARG A 83 -26.74 -2.18 13.09
C ARG A 83 -25.88 -1.89 14.32
N ARG A 84 -26.51 -1.72 15.49
CA ARG A 84 -25.84 -1.55 16.80
C ARG A 84 -25.82 -2.83 17.62
N ALA A 85 -26.50 -3.90 17.17
CA ALA A 85 -26.54 -5.17 17.85
C ALA A 85 -25.17 -5.90 17.81
N ARG A 86 -25.01 -6.86 18.71
CA ARG A 86 -23.85 -7.74 18.70
C ARG A 86 -24.01 -8.75 17.58
N ILE A 87 -22.89 -9.14 16.95
CA ILE A 87 -22.89 -10.10 15.84
C ILE A 87 -23.63 -11.41 16.21
N ALA A 88 -23.48 -11.90 17.44
CA ALA A 88 -24.13 -13.09 17.95
C ALA A 88 -25.67 -12.99 18.10
N GLU A 89 -26.21 -11.78 18.03
CA GLU A 89 -27.66 -11.53 18.02
C GLU A 89 -28.24 -11.54 16.59
N ILE A 90 -27.36 -11.50 15.58
CA ILE A 90 -27.73 -11.33 14.16
C ILE A 90 -27.52 -12.63 13.39
N VAL A 91 -26.44 -13.36 13.66
CA VAL A 91 -26.08 -14.61 12.98
C VAL A 91 -25.64 -15.68 13.97
N HIS A 92 -25.77 -16.96 13.58
CA HIS A 92 -25.35 -18.11 14.38
C HIS A 92 -24.29 -18.94 13.67
N GLU A 93 -23.43 -19.64 14.44
CA GLU A 93 -22.48 -20.57 13.86
C GLU A 93 -23.20 -21.71 13.14
N GLY A 94 -22.73 -22.06 11.96
CA GLY A 94 -23.36 -23.03 11.08
C GLY A 94 -24.49 -22.44 10.20
N GLU A 95 -24.94 -21.20 10.45
CA GLU A 95 -25.96 -20.55 9.62
C GLU A 95 -25.46 -20.34 8.18
N GLY A 96 -26.34 -20.68 7.22
CA GLY A 96 -26.13 -20.35 5.80
C GLY A 96 -26.65 -18.95 5.50
N ILE A 97 -25.82 -18.09 4.95
CA ILE A 97 -26.16 -16.70 4.60
C ILE A 97 -25.68 -16.36 3.20
N ASP A 98 -26.40 -15.48 2.51
CA ASP A 98 -25.93 -14.93 1.24
C ASP A 98 -25.19 -13.63 1.49
N VAL A 99 -24.01 -13.52 0.86
CA VAL A 99 -23.11 -12.40 1.10
C VAL A 99 -22.52 -11.89 -0.22
N ARG A 100 -22.21 -10.58 -0.26
CA ARG A 100 -21.50 -9.94 -1.35
C ARG A 100 -20.14 -9.46 -0.87
N VAL A 101 -19.12 -9.68 -1.67
CA VAL A 101 -17.76 -9.20 -1.40
C VAL A 101 -17.69 -7.70 -1.60
N VAL A 102 -17.19 -6.97 -0.60
CA VAL A 102 -17.02 -5.50 -0.63
C VAL A 102 -15.57 -5.05 -0.50
N ALA A 103 -14.67 -5.98 -0.18
CA ALA A 103 -13.22 -5.76 -0.27
C ALA A 103 -12.53 -7.09 -0.50
N ASP A 104 -11.51 -7.10 -1.34
CA ASP A 104 -10.68 -8.27 -1.62
C ASP A 104 -9.88 -8.70 -0.39
N ALA A 105 -9.44 -9.96 -0.39
CA ALA A 105 -8.46 -10.46 0.55
C ALA A 105 -7.15 -9.66 0.45
N PHE A 106 -6.51 -9.42 1.58
CA PHE A 106 -5.25 -8.69 1.62
C PHE A 106 -4.34 -9.21 2.75
N ALA A 107 -3.08 -9.47 2.43
CA ALA A 107 -2.14 -10.14 3.32
C ALA A 107 -2.76 -11.44 3.90
N ASP A 108 -2.73 -11.62 5.21
CA ASP A 108 -3.28 -12.79 5.88
C ASP A 108 -4.80 -12.69 6.16
N LYS A 109 -5.46 -11.62 5.67
CA LYS A 109 -6.88 -11.38 5.94
C LYS A 109 -7.72 -11.82 4.75
N GLY A 110 -8.76 -12.59 5.02
CA GLY A 110 -9.78 -12.94 4.03
C GLY A 110 -10.57 -11.72 3.52
N PRO A 111 -11.38 -11.91 2.47
CA PRO A 111 -12.19 -10.84 1.91
C PRO A 111 -13.22 -10.35 2.93
N ARG A 112 -13.63 -9.09 2.80
CA ARG A 112 -14.73 -8.56 3.60
C ARG A 112 -16.04 -8.65 2.84
N VAL A 113 -17.09 -9.07 3.54
CA VAL A 113 -18.40 -9.26 2.96
C VAL A 113 -19.50 -8.49 3.69
N VAL A 114 -20.61 -8.26 3.00
CA VAL A 114 -21.87 -7.76 3.57
C VAL A 114 -22.95 -8.81 3.32
N ARG A 115 -23.90 -8.95 4.26
CA ARG A 115 -25.08 -9.82 4.06
C ARG A 115 -25.98 -9.19 3.03
N ILE A 116 -26.51 -10.01 2.13
CA ILE A 116 -27.56 -9.63 1.17
C ILE A 116 -28.81 -10.48 1.40
N GLU A 117 -29.94 -10.04 0.89
CA GLU A 117 -31.16 -10.82 0.93
C GLU A 117 -31.03 -12.06 0.04
N SER A 118 -31.59 -13.17 0.50
CA SER A 118 -31.51 -14.43 -0.24
C SER A 118 -32.59 -14.46 -1.32
N GLU A 119 -32.20 -14.53 -2.59
CA GLU A 119 -33.12 -14.75 -3.71
C GLU A 119 -33.53 -16.22 -3.90
N GLY A 120 -33.61 -17.00 -2.82
CA GLY A 120 -34.19 -18.33 -2.83
C GLY A 120 -33.18 -19.47 -3.06
N GLY A 121 -33.34 -20.52 -2.26
CA GLY A 121 -32.61 -21.79 -2.36
C GLY A 121 -31.84 -22.15 -1.09
N THR A 122 -32.39 -23.08 -0.32
CA THR A 122 -31.89 -23.45 1.02
C THR A 122 -30.86 -24.59 1.02
N SER A 123 -30.40 -25.11 -0.11
CA SER A 123 -29.85 -26.46 -0.14
C SER A 123 -28.36 -26.58 -0.43
N ASP A 124 -27.64 -25.56 -0.90
CA ASP A 124 -26.27 -25.75 -1.33
C ASP A 124 -25.23 -25.23 -0.34
N GLY A 125 -24.11 -25.93 -0.28
CA GLY A 125 -22.94 -25.54 0.52
C GLY A 125 -22.34 -24.20 0.10
N PRO A 126 -21.26 -23.76 0.76
CA PRO A 126 -20.54 -22.53 0.39
C PRO A 126 -20.08 -22.55 -1.07
N GLY A 127 -20.32 -21.43 -1.79
CA GLY A 127 -19.92 -21.31 -3.19
C GLY A 127 -20.42 -20.01 -3.84
N GLU A 128 -19.86 -19.72 -5.01
CA GLU A 128 -20.23 -18.55 -5.81
C GLU A 128 -21.63 -18.69 -6.39
N ARG A 129 -22.43 -17.63 -6.27
CA ARG A 129 -23.78 -17.50 -6.82
C ARG A 129 -23.81 -16.58 -8.05
N LYS A 130 -23.09 -15.47 -7.93
CA LYS A 130 -22.95 -14.50 -9.01
C LYS A 130 -21.50 -14.06 -9.09
N PRO A 131 -20.87 -14.17 -10.27
CA PRO A 131 -19.50 -13.65 -10.46
C PRO A 131 -19.48 -12.13 -10.29
N PRO A 132 -18.31 -11.55 -10.01
CA PRO A 132 -18.16 -10.10 -9.98
C PRO A 132 -18.37 -9.51 -11.38
N GLU A 133 -18.70 -8.23 -11.43
CA GLU A 133 -18.60 -7.49 -12.68
C GLU A 133 -17.19 -7.63 -13.28
N GLY A 134 -17.09 -7.59 -14.60
CA GLY A 134 -15.80 -7.56 -15.28
C GLY A 134 -14.98 -6.32 -14.89
N PRO A 135 -13.68 -6.31 -15.21
CA PRO A 135 -12.78 -5.20 -14.82
C PRO A 135 -13.32 -3.82 -15.18
N VAL A 136 -13.92 -3.68 -16.37
CA VAL A 136 -14.51 -2.41 -16.84
C VAL A 136 -15.71 -2.02 -15.98
N GLY A 137 -16.61 -2.95 -15.67
CA GLY A 137 -17.76 -2.71 -14.80
C GLY A 137 -17.34 -2.24 -13.42
N GLN A 138 -16.38 -2.92 -12.80
CA GLN A 138 -15.84 -2.52 -11.49
C GLN A 138 -15.18 -1.13 -11.51
N LEU A 139 -14.48 -0.76 -12.59
CA LEU A 139 -13.94 0.58 -12.78
C LEU A 139 -15.03 1.63 -12.87
N LEU A 140 -16.08 1.35 -13.64
CA LEU A 140 -17.21 2.26 -13.80
C LEU A 140 -18.00 2.42 -12.50
N GLU A 141 -18.28 1.35 -11.76
CA GLU A 141 -18.91 1.44 -10.43
C GLU A 141 -18.13 2.33 -9.47
N ARG A 142 -16.78 2.26 -9.51
CA ARG A 142 -15.91 3.08 -8.67
C ARG A 142 -15.87 4.55 -9.08
N PHE A 143 -15.91 4.83 -10.39
CA PHE A 143 -15.70 6.17 -10.94
C PHE A 143 -16.99 6.87 -11.34
N ALA A 144 -18.13 6.15 -11.43
CA ALA A 144 -19.41 6.75 -11.78
C ALA A 144 -19.80 7.85 -10.79
N SER A 145 -20.16 9.00 -11.34
CA SER A 145 -20.66 10.16 -10.59
C SER A 145 -21.48 11.05 -11.50
N ASP A 146 -22.31 11.92 -10.93
CA ASP A 146 -23.07 12.93 -11.66
C ASP A 146 -22.18 13.96 -12.40
N ARG A 147 -20.85 13.89 -12.21
CA ARG A 147 -19.86 14.76 -12.82
C ARG A 147 -19.14 14.13 -14.00
N LEU A 148 -19.32 12.82 -14.20
CA LEU A 148 -18.69 12.10 -15.28
C LEU A 148 -19.30 12.52 -16.61
N VAL A 149 -18.49 13.14 -17.45
CA VAL A 149 -18.91 13.66 -18.76
C VAL A 149 -18.23 12.96 -19.93
N ARG A 150 -17.13 12.23 -19.66
CA ARG A 150 -16.32 11.62 -20.72
C ARG A 150 -15.68 10.32 -20.25
N ILE A 151 -15.70 9.32 -21.13
CA ILE A 151 -14.91 8.09 -21.00
C ILE A 151 -14.05 7.96 -22.24
N ILE A 152 -12.75 7.70 -22.07
CA ILE A 152 -11.81 7.50 -23.17
C ILE A 152 -11.19 6.10 -23.02
N SER A 153 -11.21 5.32 -24.09
CA SER A 153 -10.63 3.97 -24.10
C SER A 153 -9.72 3.77 -25.32
N ASN A 154 -8.72 2.90 -25.19
CA ASN A 154 -7.85 2.50 -26.30
C ASN A 154 -8.28 1.18 -26.98
N ASP A 155 -9.33 0.53 -26.50
CA ASP A 155 -9.72 -0.83 -26.91
C ASP A 155 -11.20 -0.97 -27.22
N ALA A 156 -11.55 -1.65 -28.31
CA ALA A 156 -12.92 -1.86 -28.74
C ALA A 156 -13.73 -2.78 -27.82
N GLY A 157 -13.07 -3.75 -27.18
CA GLY A 157 -13.72 -4.64 -26.21
C GLY A 157 -14.09 -3.89 -24.95
N VAL A 158 -13.22 -2.97 -24.50
CA VAL A 158 -13.49 -2.06 -23.38
C VAL A 158 -14.68 -1.15 -23.72
N GLU A 159 -14.72 -0.54 -24.90
CA GLU A 159 -15.85 0.31 -25.32
C GLU A 159 -17.17 -0.47 -25.27
N LYS A 160 -17.19 -1.70 -25.83
CA LYS A 160 -18.38 -2.56 -25.77
C LYS A 160 -18.81 -2.83 -24.32
N ALA A 161 -17.87 -3.12 -23.42
CA ALA A 161 -18.17 -3.34 -22.01
C ALA A 161 -18.70 -2.06 -21.32
N VAL A 162 -18.18 -0.88 -21.70
CA VAL A 162 -18.67 0.42 -21.21
C VAL A 162 -20.14 0.61 -21.64
N TYR A 163 -20.46 0.42 -22.92
CA TYR A 163 -21.86 0.54 -23.38
C TYR A 163 -22.78 -0.44 -22.68
N THR A 164 -22.37 -1.71 -22.54
CA THR A 164 -23.15 -2.72 -21.82
C THR A 164 -23.44 -2.32 -20.39
N TRP A 165 -22.44 -1.78 -19.70
CA TRP A 165 -22.60 -1.34 -18.31
C TRP A 165 -23.50 -0.10 -18.20
N LEU A 166 -23.36 0.87 -19.11
CA LEU A 166 -24.18 2.08 -19.13
C LEU A 166 -25.64 1.76 -19.39
N ASP A 167 -25.94 0.89 -20.32
CA ASP A 167 -27.31 0.47 -20.65
C ASP A 167 -28.01 -0.16 -19.43
N ALA A 168 -27.24 -0.85 -18.58
CA ALA A 168 -27.78 -1.50 -17.37
C ALA A 168 -27.88 -0.57 -16.15
N ASN A 169 -27.05 0.47 -16.04
CA ASN A 169 -26.88 1.22 -14.79
C ASN A 169 -27.14 2.73 -14.89
N MET A 170 -27.10 3.33 -16.07
CA MET A 170 -27.24 4.77 -16.23
C MET A 170 -28.10 5.12 -17.44
N SER A 171 -28.88 6.19 -17.32
CA SER A 171 -29.52 6.80 -18.49
C SER A 171 -28.50 7.63 -19.26
N ALA A 172 -28.10 7.18 -20.44
CA ALA A 172 -26.91 7.63 -21.21
C ALA A 172 -27.00 9.06 -21.81
N ALA A 173 -27.78 9.98 -21.30
CA ALA A 173 -28.17 11.19 -22.04
C ALA A 173 -27.05 12.21 -22.31
N GLU A 174 -25.93 12.23 -21.60
CA GLU A 174 -24.90 13.29 -21.79
C GLU A 174 -23.44 12.79 -21.67
N LEU A 175 -23.18 11.48 -21.78
CA LEU A 175 -21.85 10.93 -21.62
C LEU A 175 -21.14 10.74 -22.99
N SER A 176 -19.98 11.35 -23.17
CA SER A 176 -19.15 11.16 -24.37
C SER A 176 -18.23 9.94 -24.17
N ILE A 177 -18.30 8.99 -25.12
CA ILE A 177 -17.38 7.85 -25.18
C ILE A 177 -16.48 8.04 -26.40
N GLU A 178 -15.18 8.10 -26.17
CA GLU A 178 -14.19 8.40 -27.20
C GLU A 178 -13.13 7.29 -27.27
N ARG A 179 -12.71 6.99 -28.51
CA ARG A 179 -11.55 6.12 -28.72
C ARG A 179 -10.28 6.94 -28.76
N GLY A 180 -9.39 6.71 -27.80
CA GLY A 180 -8.02 7.21 -27.82
C GLY A 180 -7.11 6.31 -28.65
N ARG A 181 -5.97 6.82 -29.04
CA ARG A 181 -4.90 6.07 -29.73
C ARG A 181 -3.67 6.00 -28.83
N GLY A 182 -2.84 4.98 -29.00
CA GLY A 182 -1.60 4.86 -28.23
C GLY A 182 -1.80 4.52 -26.76
N SER A 183 -0.84 4.89 -25.92
CA SER A 183 -0.89 4.74 -24.47
C SER A 183 -1.57 5.95 -23.84
N LEU A 184 -2.81 5.80 -23.43
CA LEU A 184 -3.60 6.87 -22.81
C LEU A 184 -2.96 7.39 -21.52
N PHE A 185 -2.38 6.49 -20.75
CA PHE A 185 -1.76 6.82 -19.46
C PHE A 185 -0.50 7.67 -19.66
N THR A 186 0.34 7.34 -20.62
CA THR A 186 1.54 8.13 -20.96
C THR A 186 1.16 9.49 -21.56
N GLU A 187 0.27 9.50 -22.56
CA GLU A 187 -0.11 10.74 -23.26
C GLU A 187 -0.83 11.77 -22.39
N ARG A 188 -1.47 11.30 -21.31
CA ARG A 188 -2.21 12.16 -20.39
C ARG A 188 -1.48 12.42 -19.07
N GLY A 189 -0.19 12.06 -18.95
CA GLY A 189 0.64 12.27 -17.76
C GLY A 189 0.17 11.46 -16.55
N ILE A 190 -0.56 10.34 -16.75
CA ILE A 190 -1.04 9.51 -15.65
C ILE A 190 0.12 8.69 -15.08
N GLU A 191 1.07 8.24 -15.93
CA GLU A 191 2.27 7.54 -15.47
C GLU A 191 3.11 8.42 -14.52
N ASP A 192 3.32 9.69 -14.88
CA ASP A 192 4.04 10.65 -14.03
C ASP A 192 3.33 10.88 -12.69
N ALA A 193 1.98 10.92 -12.71
CA ALA A 193 1.19 11.05 -11.50
C ALA A 193 1.26 9.79 -10.61
N ILE A 194 1.34 8.60 -11.21
CA ILE A 194 1.56 7.33 -10.50
C ILE A 194 2.95 7.32 -9.86
N GLU A 195 4.00 7.67 -10.62
CA GLU A 195 5.37 7.75 -10.12
C GLU A 195 5.48 8.71 -8.95
N ALA A 196 4.93 9.92 -9.09
CA ALA A 196 4.87 10.90 -8.00
C ALA A 196 4.08 10.39 -6.79
N ALA A 197 3.01 9.62 -7.00
CA ALA A 197 2.23 9.03 -5.91
C ALA A 197 2.94 7.84 -5.23
N LEU A 198 3.93 7.23 -5.83
CA LEU A 198 4.77 6.22 -5.20
C LEU A 198 5.91 6.84 -4.38
N ALA A 199 6.29 8.10 -4.68
CA ALA A 199 7.33 8.79 -3.93
C ALA A 199 6.87 9.13 -2.50
N ARG A 200 7.78 9.00 -1.53
CA ARG A 200 7.54 9.39 -0.13
C ARG A 200 7.29 10.90 0.02
N ARG A 201 7.93 11.72 -0.83
CA ARG A 201 7.89 13.18 -0.80
C ARG A 201 7.35 13.74 -2.10
N ILE A 202 6.51 14.76 -1.99
CA ILE A 202 6.02 15.51 -3.16
C ILE A 202 6.07 17.00 -2.87
N VAL A 203 6.39 17.78 -3.90
CA VAL A 203 6.32 19.24 -3.85
C VAL A 203 4.98 19.70 -4.40
N ILE A 204 4.31 20.58 -3.68
CA ILE A 204 3.02 21.15 -4.10
C ILE A 204 3.19 22.57 -4.67
N PRO A 205 2.21 23.06 -5.47
CA PRO A 205 2.27 24.42 -6.02
C PRO A 205 2.48 25.49 -4.94
N GLY A 206 3.59 26.22 -5.04
CA GLY A 206 4.04 27.20 -4.05
C GLY A 206 5.23 26.74 -3.23
N GLY A 207 5.87 25.61 -3.60
CA GLY A 207 7.17 25.17 -3.06
C GLY A 207 7.10 24.43 -1.73
N ALA A 208 5.91 24.27 -1.12
CA ALA A 208 5.74 23.46 0.08
C ALA A 208 5.86 21.96 -0.26
N GLU A 209 6.28 21.16 0.71
CA GLU A 209 6.50 19.73 0.56
C GLU A 209 5.57 18.94 1.48
N LEU A 210 5.02 17.82 0.96
CA LEU A 210 4.29 16.84 1.73
C LEU A 210 5.12 15.55 1.85
N VAL A 211 5.22 15.01 3.05
CA VAL A 211 5.91 13.75 3.34
C VAL A 211 4.90 12.73 3.82
N PHE A 212 4.87 11.56 3.19
CA PHE A 212 3.95 10.48 3.52
C PHE A 212 4.71 9.32 4.14
N ASP A 213 4.42 9.01 5.39
CA ASP A 213 4.99 7.88 6.12
C ASP A 213 3.89 6.88 6.46
N GLN A 214 3.90 5.75 5.74
CA GLN A 214 2.95 4.67 5.93
C GLN A 214 3.53 3.67 6.92
N ALA A 215 3.01 3.69 8.15
CA ALA A 215 3.27 2.65 9.13
C ALA A 215 2.17 1.56 9.08
N GLU A 216 2.37 0.46 9.80
CA GLU A 216 1.41 -0.64 9.86
C GLU A 216 0.04 -0.19 10.42
N ALA A 217 0.04 0.63 11.47
CA ALA A 217 -1.16 1.05 12.19
C ALA A 217 -1.80 2.32 11.63
N LEU A 218 -1.02 3.22 11.02
CA LEU A 218 -1.50 4.53 10.57
C LEU A 218 -0.60 5.14 9.50
N CYS A 219 -1.11 6.12 8.76
CA CYS A 219 -0.33 6.98 7.90
C CYS A 219 -0.12 8.35 8.55
N VAL A 220 1.13 8.81 8.60
CA VAL A 220 1.48 10.17 9.02
C VAL A 220 1.81 10.99 7.78
N ILE A 221 1.27 12.22 7.74
CA ILE A 221 1.53 13.16 6.65
C ILE A 221 2.08 14.45 7.27
N ASP A 222 3.31 14.81 6.91
CA ASP A 222 3.97 16.03 7.36
C ASP A 222 3.92 17.10 6.28
N VAL A 223 3.65 18.35 6.70
CA VAL A 223 3.59 19.53 5.82
C VAL A 223 4.76 20.44 6.11
N ASN A 224 5.67 20.56 5.14
CA ASN A 224 6.85 21.44 5.20
C ASN A 224 6.65 22.68 4.33
N SER A 225 7.03 23.85 4.84
CA SER A 225 6.79 25.15 4.17
C SER A 225 7.65 25.39 2.92
N GLY A 226 8.71 24.60 2.70
CA GLY A 226 9.68 24.85 1.64
C GLY A 226 10.59 26.07 1.91
N ALA A 227 11.45 26.39 0.94
CA ALA A 227 12.48 27.44 1.08
C ALA A 227 11.93 28.88 1.10
N ASP A 228 10.71 29.13 0.58
CA ASP A 228 10.13 30.46 0.42
C ASP A 228 9.28 30.98 1.61
N SER A 229 9.51 30.49 2.81
CA SER A 229 8.71 30.77 4.01
C SER A 229 8.85 32.19 4.60
N GLY A 230 8.89 33.22 3.76
CA GLY A 230 8.95 34.61 4.18
C GLY A 230 7.61 35.18 4.64
N LYS A 231 7.37 35.25 5.95
CA LYS A 231 6.35 35.94 6.78
C LYS A 231 5.42 35.01 7.54
N ALA A 232 5.69 34.83 8.80
CA ALA A 232 5.44 33.67 9.64
C ALA A 232 3.99 33.26 10.02
N GLY A 233 2.95 33.97 9.72
CA GLY A 233 1.61 33.62 10.20
C GLY A 233 0.59 33.37 9.08
N ARG A 234 0.48 34.29 8.16
CA ARG A 234 -0.43 34.23 7.03
C ARG A 234 0.04 33.20 5.99
N ALA A 235 1.38 33.08 5.85
CA ALA A 235 2.00 32.05 5.00
C ALA A 235 1.67 30.63 5.45
N ALA A 236 1.71 30.31 6.74
CA ALA A 236 1.39 28.98 7.26
C ALA A 236 -0.04 28.56 6.95
N ARG A 237 -1.03 29.45 7.15
CA ARG A 237 -2.43 29.17 6.79
C ARG A 237 -2.58 28.89 5.31
N ASP A 238 -2.01 29.74 4.45
CA ASP A 238 -2.17 29.65 3.00
C ASP A 238 -1.49 28.38 2.44
N VAL A 239 -0.33 28.01 2.99
CA VAL A 239 0.32 26.71 2.71
C VAL A 239 -0.58 25.55 3.15
N ASN A 240 -1.08 25.56 4.39
CA ASN A 240 -1.96 24.52 4.88
C ASN A 240 -3.26 24.40 4.06
N MET A 241 -3.86 25.52 3.63
CA MET A 241 -5.06 25.52 2.79
C MET A 241 -4.83 24.80 1.44
N LYS A 242 -3.65 25.02 0.82
CA LYS A 242 -3.24 24.31 -0.41
C LYS A 242 -2.93 22.83 -0.11
N ALA A 243 -2.16 22.59 0.96
CA ALA A 243 -1.79 21.25 1.40
C ALA A 243 -3.01 20.36 1.62
N MET A 244 -4.07 20.83 2.30
CA MET A 244 -5.28 20.02 2.55
C MET A 244 -5.95 19.53 1.24
N GLY A 245 -5.96 20.36 0.20
CA GLY A 245 -6.50 19.96 -1.10
C GLY A 245 -5.67 18.86 -1.77
N GLU A 246 -4.35 19.00 -1.74
CA GLU A 246 -3.44 18.02 -2.33
C GLU A 246 -3.38 16.73 -1.48
N ILE A 247 -3.37 16.82 -0.16
CA ILE A 247 -3.43 15.66 0.73
C ILE A 247 -4.67 14.83 0.45
N ALA A 248 -5.84 15.45 0.31
CA ALA A 248 -7.09 14.76 -0.03
C ALA A 248 -6.97 14.01 -1.36
N ARG A 249 -6.39 14.65 -2.39
CA ARG A 249 -6.11 14.02 -3.69
C ARG A 249 -5.16 12.84 -3.55
N GLN A 250 -4.04 13.03 -2.84
CA GLN A 250 -3.01 12.01 -2.65
C GLN A 250 -3.51 10.80 -1.82
N ILE A 251 -4.30 11.03 -0.77
CA ILE A 251 -4.92 9.95 0.00
C ILE A 251 -5.78 9.06 -0.91
N ARG A 252 -6.56 9.66 -1.80
CA ARG A 252 -7.39 8.93 -2.76
C ARG A 252 -6.53 8.23 -3.81
N LEU A 253 -5.61 8.93 -4.46
CA LEU A 253 -4.74 8.40 -5.51
C LEU A 253 -3.86 7.24 -5.01
N ARG A 254 -3.27 7.37 -3.83
CA ARG A 254 -2.46 6.33 -3.17
C ARG A 254 -3.31 5.23 -2.52
N ASN A 255 -4.62 5.39 -2.47
CA ASN A 255 -5.56 4.55 -1.73
C ASN A 255 -5.15 4.32 -0.26
N ILE A 256 -4.63 5.38 0.39
CA ILE A 256 -4.29 5.35 1.83
C ILE A 256 -5.57 5.16 2.63
N ALA A 257 -5.56 4.28 3.63
CA ALA A 257 -6.72 3.94 4.43
C ALA A 257 -6.33 3.61 5.89
N GLY A 258 -7.33 3.54 6.77
CA GLY A 258 -7.12 3.38 8.21
C GLY A 258 -7.05 4.71 8.92
N ALA A 259 -6.29 4.78 10.00
CA ALA A 259 -6.01 6.02 10.71
C ALA A 259 -5.01 6.87 9.93
N ILE A 260 -5.26 8.16 9.83
CA ILE A 260 -4.41 9.13 9.14
C ILE A 260 -4.24 10.34 10.05
N VAL A 261 -3.00 10.77 10.21
CA VAL A 261 -2.63 11.93 11.04
C VAL A 261 -1.85 12.91 10.18
N ILE A 262 -2.23 14.19 10.23
CA ILE A 262 -1.57 15.24 9.46
C ILE A 262 -0.95 16.23 10.42
N ASP A 263 0.37 16.42 10.33
CA ASP A 263 1.11 17.49 11.00
C ASP A 263 1.17 18.72 10.09
N ALA A 264 0.24 19.64 10.31
CA ALA A 264 0.14 20.87 9.56
C ALA A 264 1.04 21.95 10.17
N LEU A 265 1.50 22.92 9.35
CA LEU A 265 2.26 24.06 9.86
C LEU A 265 1.52 24.74 10.99
N LYS A 266 2.25 25.10 12.06
CA LYS A 266 1.68 25.74 13.26
C LYS A 266 0.97 27.05 12.94
N MET A 267 -0.27 27.18 13.40
CA MET A 267 -1.11 28.36 13.27
C MET A 267 -1.50 28.88 14.64
N GLY A 268 -1.25 30.16 14.90
CA GLY A 268 -1.58 30.78 16.18
C GLY A 268 -3.08 30.99 16.39
N ALA A 269 -3.77 31.49 15.35
CA ALA A 269 -5.18 31.81 15.44
C ALA A 269 -6.09 30.58 15.37
N ARG A 270 -7.11 30.51 16.25
CA ARG A 270 -8.11 29.45 16.28
C ARG A 270 -8.93 29.41 14.98
N ASP A 271 -9.27 30.58 14.46
CA ASP A 271 -10.03 30.72 13.22
C ASP A 271 -9.30 30.14 12.00
N ASP A 272 -7.95 30.31 11.92
CA ASP A 272 -7.17 29.73 10.85
C ASP A 272 -7.17 28.22 10.90
N ARG A 273 -7.06 27.64 12.11
CA ARG A 273 -7.16 26.19 12.31
C ARG A 273 -8.53 25.65 11.89
N SER A 274 -9.62 26.34 12.25
CA SER A 274 -10.97 25.97 11.85
C SER A 274 -11.12 25.97 10.32
N LYS A 275 -10.65 27.04 9.63
CA LYS A 275 -10.71 27.14 8.17
C LYS A 275 -9.95 26.01 7.47
N VAL A 276 -8.75 25.66 7.97
CA VAL A 276 -7.96 24.55 7.41
C VAL A 276 -8.68 23.22 7.60
N LEU A 277 -9.28 22.99 8.78
CA LEU A 277 -10.06 21.77 9.05
C LEU A 277 -11.30 21.69 8.13
N ASP A 278 -12.01 22.79 7.93
CA ASP A 278 -13.18 22.84 7.05
C ASP A 278 -12.78 22.66 5.58
N ARG A 279 -11.60 23.17 5.19
CA ARG A 279 -11.02 22.89 3.88
C ARG A 279 -10.78 21.41 3.66
N MET A 280 -10.22 20.73 4.67
CA MET A 280 -10.00 19.27 4.61
C MET A 280 -11.33 18.51 4.50
N ARG A 281 -12.30 18.82 5.35
CA ARG A 281 -13.66 18.23 5.30
C ARG A 281 -14.30 18.40 3.93
N GLY A 282 -14.18 19.60 3.35
CA GLY A 282 -14.69 19.88 2.00
C GLY A 282 -13.97 19.10 0.90
N ALA A 283 -12.63 18.91 1.03
CA ALA A 283 -11.82 18.25 0.03
C ALA A 283 -12.06 16.74 -0.04
N VAL A 284 -12.40 16.11 1.10
CA VAL A 284 -12.64 14.65 1.19
C VAL A 284 -14.11 14.24 1.11
N ARG A 285 -15.03 15.20 0.95
CA ARG A 285 -16.50 14.94 0.98
C ARG A 285 -16.92 13.86 0.00
N ASP A 286 -16.35 13.89 -1.21
CA ASP A 286 -16.71 13.02 -2.32
C ASP A 286 -15.73 11.84 -2.48
N ASP A 287 -15.00 11.47 -1.41
CA ASP A 287 -14.12 10.30 -1.45
C ASP A 287 -14.94 9.02 -1.26
N PRO A 288 -14.91 8.08 -2.24
CA PRO A 288 -15.71 6.85 -2.16
C PRO A 288 -15.27 5.93 -1.01
N GLY A 289 -14.08 6.12 -0.44
CA GLY A 289 -13.58 5.38 0.71
C GLY A 289 -14.24 5.77 2.04
N GLY A 290 -15.13 6.77 2.07
CA GLY A 290 -15.79 7.23 3.30
C GLY A 290 -14.78 7.77 4.31
N VAL A 291 -14.45 9.05 4.17
CA VAL A 291 -13.48 9.73 5.03
C VAL A 291 -14.19 10.47 6.16
N HIS A 292 -13.71 10.27 7.39
CA HIS A 292 -14.17 10.99 8.57
C HIS A 292 -13.06 11.84 9.15
N VAL A 293 -13.18 13.16 9.06
CA VAL A 293 -12.25 14.11 9.70
C VAL A 293 -12.72 14.36 11.12
N LEU A 294 -11.99 13.80 12.09
CA LEU A 294 -12.35 13.78 13.51
C LEU A 294 -12.13 15.14 14.17
N GLY A 295 -11.00 15.78 13.90
CA GLY A 295 -10.68 17.08 14.47
C GLY A 295 -9.20 17.34 14.57
N VAL A 296 -8.84 18.20 15.54
CA VAL A 296 -7.45 18.54 15.86
C VAL A 296 -7.14 18.07 17.26
N THR A 297 -6.05 17.36 17.45
CA THR A 297 -5.59 16.87 18.76
C THR A 297 -5.04 18.01 19.63
N ASN A 298 -4.76 17.71 20.91
CA ASN A 298 -4.04 18.62 21.80
C ASN A 298 -2.61 18.93 21.33
N LEU A 299 -2.02 18.04 20.53
CA LEU A 299 -0.70 18.24 19.90
C LEU A 299 -0.77 19.14 18.66
N GLY A 300 -1.98 19.43 18.15
CA GLY A 300 -2.19 20.26 16.95
C GLY A 300 -2.30 19.45 15.66
N LEU A 301 -2.30 18.12 15.75
CA LEU A 301 -2.39 17.21 14.61
C LEU A 301 -3.85 17.07 14.14
N ILE A 302 -4.08 17.05 12.83
CA ILE A 302 -5.40 16.74 12.27
C ILE A 302 -5.56 15.23 12.19
N GLU A 303 -6.62 14.72 12.79
CA GLU A 303 -6.97 13.30 12.81
C GLU A 303 -8.10 12.99 11.83
N MET A 304 -7.93 11.91 11.09
CA MET A 304 -8.97 11.41 10.20
C MET A 304 -8.88 9.90 10.03
N THR A 305 -9.97 9.32 9.55
CA THR A 305 -10.03 7.90 9.17
C THR A 305 -10.59 7.75 7.77
N ARG A 306 -10.11 6.76 7.02
CA ARG A 306 -10.64 6.35 5.72
C ARG A 306 -10.84 4.85 5.68
N THR A 307 -11.99 4.40 5.20
CA THR A 307 -12.27 2.97 5.10
C THR A 307 -11.37 2.31 4.06
N ARG A 308 -10.74 1.19 4.42
CA ARG A 308 -9.94 0.39 3.48
C ARG A 308 -10.87 -0.36 2.53
N THR A 309 -10.70 -0.13 1.24
CA THR A 309 -11.44 -0.80 0.15
C THR A 309 -10.57 -1.78 -0.62
N GLY A 310 -9.25 -1.71 -0.46
CA GLY A 310 -8.27 -2.56 -1.14
C GLY A 310 -6.84 -2.21 -0.74
N PRO A 311 -5.84 -2.77 -1.42
CA PRO A 311 -4.44 -2.42 -1.22
C PRO A 311 -4.17 -0.96 -1.61
N THR A 312 -3.14 -0.37 -1.02
CA THR A 312 -2.61 0.93 -1.46
C THR A 312 -2.00 0.80 -2.85
N LEU A 313 -1.76 1.92 -3.52
CA LEU A 313 -1.07 1.95 -4.82
C LEU A 313 0.33 1.33 -4.72
N ALA A 314 1.06 1.63 -3.65
CA ALA A 314 2.38 1.06 -3.39
C ALA A 314 2.34 -0.46 -3.18
N GLU A 315 1.40 -0.96 -2.37
CA GLU A 315 1.21 -2.41 -2.13
C GLU A 315 0.83 -3.17 -3.40
N ARG A 316 0.22 -2.50 -4.38
CA ARG A 316 -0.15 -3.10 -5.67
C ARG A 316 0.97 -3.08 -6.70
N LEU A 317 1.76 -2.03 -6.74
CA LEU A 317 2.74 -1.79 -7.81
C LEU A 317 4.17 -2.13 -7.42
N LEU A 318 4.52 -2.03 -6.14
CA LEU A 318 5.87 -2.29 -5.65
C LEU A 318 6.01 -3.71 -5.11
N ALA A 319 7.20 -4.25 -5.18
CA ALA A 319 7.55 -5.45 -4.42
C ALA A 319 7.49 -5.13 -2.91
N ALA A 320 7.15 -6.12 -2.09
CA ALA A 320 7.23 -5.96 -0.65
C ALA A 320 8.65 -5.50 -0.27
N PRO A 321 8.80 -4.53 0.65
CA PRO A 321 10.13 -4.14 1.12
C PRO A 321 10.82 -5.37 1.71
N ALA A 322 12.09 -5.55 1.37
CA ALA A 322 12.91 -6.58 1.98
C ALA A 322 12.96 -6.35 3.50
N GLU A 323 13.01 -7.43 4.27
CA GLU A 323 13.25 -7.36 5.72
C GLU A 323 14.48 -6.48 5.98
N PRO A 324 14.46 -5.65 7.04
CA PRO A 324 15.62 -4.85 7.41
C PRO A 324 16.83 -5.77 7.62
N THR A 325 17.87 -5.56 6.86
CA THR A 325 19.12 -6.31 6.96
C THR A 325 20.23 -5.42 7.53
N LEU A 326 21.16 -6.03 8.26
CA LEU A 326 22.34 -5.31 8.74
C LEU A 326 23.14 -4.77 7.53
N SER A 327 23.70 -3.56 7.66
CA SER A 327 24.57 -3.03 6.61
C SER A 327 25.86 -3.86 6.49
N PRO A 328 26.49 -3.92 5.29
CA PRO A 328 27.75 -4.59 5.11
C PRO A 328 28.84 -4.13 6.11
N GLU A 329 28.86 -2.84 6.44
CA GLU A 329 29.76 -2.27 7.43
C GLU A 329 29.51 -2.82 8.84
N THR A 330 28.26 -2.94 9.26
CA THR A 330 27.90 -3.53 10.56
C THR A 330 28.37 -4.97 10.65
N VAL A 331 28.10 -5.77 9.61
CA VAL A 331 28.50 -7.18 9.55
C VAL A 331 30.02 -7.32 9.51
N ALA A 332 30.72 -6.44 8.78
CA ALA A 332 32.16 -6.39 8.74
C ALA A 332 32.77 -6.14 10.14
N CYS A 333 32.25 -5.18 10.88
CA CYS A 333 32.63 -4.92 12.27
C CYS A 333 32.42 -6.14 13.18
N ASP A 334 31.30 -6.82 13.05
CA ASP A 334 30.98 -8.03 13.82
C ASP A 334 31.94 -9.17 13.48
N ALA A 335 32.23 -9.33 12.21
CA ALA A 335 33.16 -10.33 11.70
C ALA A 335 34.60 -10.10 12.21
N LEU A 336 35.12 -8.88 12.16
CA LEU A 336 36.42 -8.53 12.70
C LEU A 336 36.49 -8.75 14.21
N ARG A 337 35.43 -8.36 14.95
CA ARG A 337 35.37 -8.64 16.39
C ARG A 337 35.38 -10.15 16.69
N ALA A 338 34.68 -10.93 15.88
CA ALA A 338 34.68 -12.38 16.04
C ALA A 338 36.04 -12.99 15.73
N ALA A 339 36.74 -12.54 14.67
CA ALA A 339 38.07 -12.99 14.33
C ALA A 339 39.08 -12.71 15.47
N ILE A 340 39.07 -11.51 16.04
CA ILE A 340 39.94 -11.14 17.16
C ILE A 340 39.61 -11.99 18.41
N ARG A 341 38.34 -12.21 18.73
CA ARG A 341 37.96 -13.09 19.85
C ARG A 341 38.39 -14.55 19.62
N THR A 342 38.28 -15.03 18.40
CA THR A 342 38.71 -16.39 18.05
C THR A 342 40.21 -16.51 18.22
N ALA A 343 40.98 -15.54 17.74
CA ALA A 343 42.45 -15.52 17.89
C ALA A 343 42.91 -15.50 19.35
N ALA A 344 42.19 -14.75 20.21
CA ALA A 344 42.49 -14.71 21.64
C ALA A 344 42.19 -16.03 22.37
N ARG A 345 41.21 -16.81 21.90
CA ARG A 345 40.80 -18.08 22.53
C ARG A 345 41.53 -19.30 21.96
N THR A 346 41.84 -19.27 20.69
CA THR A 346 42.41 -20.40 19.96
C THR A 346 43.56 -19.86 19.08
N PRO A 347 44.76 -19.63 19.65
CA PRO A 347 45.90 -19.18 18.89
C PRO A 347 46.26 -20.15 17.76
N ALA A 348 46.38 -19.66 16.55
CA ALA A 348 46.67 -20.42 15.34
C ALA A 348 47.62 -19.62 14.43
N GLY A 349 48.22 -20.28 13.43
CA GLY A 349 49.13 -19.64 12.46
C GLY A 349 48.43 -18.74 11.43
N GLY A 350 47.09 -18.61 11.53
CA GLY A 350 46.27 -17.75 10.70
C GLY A 350 44.79 -18.07 10.81
N TYR A 351 43.97 -17.18 10.31
CA TYR A 351 42.48 -17.31 10.31
C TYR A 351 41.96 -17.00 8.92
N ARG A 352 40.83 -17.59 8.60
CA ARG A 352 40.07 -17.29 7.38
C ARG A 352 38.71 -16.75 7.80
N LEU A 353 38.33 -15.59 7.26
CA LEU A 353 37.05 -14.96 7.50
C LEU A 353 36.18 -15.12 6.23
N LEU A 354 35.18 -16.02 6.31
CA LEU A 354 34.28 -16.30 5.23
C LEU A 354 33.14 -15.30 5.31
N VAL A 355 32.94 -14.50 4.27
CA VAL A 355 31.94 -13.42 4.19
C VAL A 355 31.30 -13.37 2.81
N SER A 356 30.15 -12.70 2.72
CA SER A 356 29.51 -12.37 1.44
C SER A 356 30.33 -11.34 0.65
N GLY A 357 30.06 -11.26 -0.67
CA GLY A 357 30.73 -10.29 -1.56
C GLY A 357 30.67 -8.84 -1.04
N PRO A 358 29.48 -8.29 -0.73
CA PRO A 358 29.36 -6.92 -0.22
C PRO A 358 30.14 -6.64 1.07
N VAL A 359 30.23 -7.62 1.98
CA VAL A 359 30.99 -7.48 3.23
C VAL A 359 32.49 -7.51 2.94
N ALA A 360 32.94 -8.37 2.02
CA ALA A 360 34.34 -8.39 1.59
C ALA A 360 34.76 -7.07 0.92
N ASP A 361 33.93 -6.53 0.02
CA ASP A 361 34.18 -5.23 -0.61
C ASP A 361 34.26 -4.08 0.40
N CYS A 362 33.42 -4.13 1.44
CA CYS A 362 33.48 -3.17 2.54
C CYS A 362 34.77 -3.28 3.36
N LEU A 363 35.20 -4.50 3.69
CA LEU A 363 36.44 -4.77 4.43
C LEU A 363 37.67 -4.34 3.65
N GLU A 364 37.77 -4.69 2.37
CA GLU A 364 38.92 -4.40 1.51
C GLU A 364 38.95 -2.94 1.03
N GLY A 365 37.80 -2.24 1.03
CA GLY A 365 37.63 -0.84 0.62
C GLY A 365 37.55 0.12 1.82
N LEU A 366 36.29 0.47 2.17
CA LEU A 366 35.99 1.48 3.18
C LEU A 366 36.62 1.19 4.54
N MET A 367 36.72 -0.08 4.92
CA MET A 367 37.24 -0.52 6.23
C MET A 367 38.61 -1.14 6.17
N SER A 368 39.40 -0.89 5.13
CA SER A 368 40.76 -1.46 4.98
C SER A 368 41.68 -1.19 6.19
N GLY A 369 41.63 0.03 6.76
CA GLY A 369 42.37 0.34 7.98
C GLY A 369 41.98 -0.49 9.21
N ALA A 370 40.70 -0.82 9.35
CA ALA A 370 40.19 -1.68 10.42
C ALA A 370 40.59 -3.16 10.18
N LEU A 371 40.60 -3.59 8.92
CA LEU A 371 41.09 -4.90 8.52
C LEU A 371 42.58 -5.05 8.86
N ASP A 372 43.39 -4.04 8.52
CA ASP A 372 44.83 -4.02 8.86
C ASP A 372 45.09 -4.10 10.38
N GLU A 373 44.25 -3.41 11.17
CA GLU A 373 44.32 -3.51 12.62
C GLU A 373 43.97 -4.92 13.11
N ALA A 374 42.92 -5.52 12.55
CA ALA A 374 42.55 -6.90 12.88
C ALA A 374 43.64 -7.90 12.51
N VAL A 375 44.27 -7.74 11.35
CA VAL A 375 45.44 -8.55 10.93
C VAL A 375 46.58 -8.42 11.93
N ARG A 376 46.94 -7.21 12.40
CA ARG A 376 47.96 -7.00 13.43
C ARG A 376 47.64 -7.73 14.75
N ARG A 377 46.36 -7.81 15.12
CA ARG A 377 45.91 -8.48 16.36
C ARG A 377 45.78 -9.99 16.25
N THR A 378 45.51 -10.50 15.04
CA THR A 378 45.32 -11.95 14.80
C THR A 378 46.58 -12.64 14.23
N GLY A 379 47.56 -11.86 13.77
CA GLY A 379 48.76 -12.33 13.08
C GLY A 379 48.54 -12.52 11.57
N ARG A 380 47.49 -13.25 11.16
CA ARG A 380 47.09 -13.45 9.76
C ARG A 380 45.58 -13.65 9.69
N LEU A 381 44.91 -12.86 8.83
CA LEU A 381 43.48 -12.96 8.57
C LEU A 381 43.22 -12.86 7.07
N ASP A 382 42.85 -13.97 6.45
CA ASP A 382 42.54 -14.04 5.02
C ASP A 382 41.03 -13.86 4.81
N ILE A 383 40.63 -12.92 3.98
CA ILE A 383 39.21 -12.71 3.60
C ILE A 383 38.86 -13.70 2.49
N VAL A 384 37.80 -14.47 2.69
CA VAL A 384 37.29 -15.45 1.72
C VAL A 384 35.89 -15.04 1.31
N ARG A 385 35.74 -14.65 0.05
CA ARG A 385 34.42 -14.33 -0.56
C ARG A 385 33.66 -15.62 -0.84
N GLU A 386 32.50 -15.77 -0.27
CA GLU A 386 31.66 -16.94 -0.50
C GLU A 386 30.42 -16.55 -1.30
N PRO A 387 30.34 -16.96 -2.58
CA PRO A 387 29.16 -16.71 -3.41
C PRO A 387 27.89 -17.32 -2.81
N GLY A 388 26.82 -16.54 -2.74
CA GLY A 388 25.52 -16.99 -2.21
C GLY A 388 25.40 -17.02 -0.68
N ARG A 389 26.45 -16.64 0.06
CA ARG A 389 26.34 -16.46 1.51
C ARG A 389 25.40 -15.28 1.83
N ASP A 390 24.48 -15.49 2.76
CA ASP A 390 23.65 -14.43 3.33
C ASP A 390 24.55 -13.28 3.86
N MET A 391 24.20 -12.05 3.51
CA MET A 391 24.97 -10.86 3.87
C MET A 391 25.15 -10.72 5.39
N ALA A 392 24.16 -11.11 6.19
CA ALA A 392 24.21 -11.04 7.64
C ALA A 392 25.06 -12.14 8.30
N ARG A 393 25.55 -13.13 7.52
CA ARG A 393 26.29 -14.29 8.05
C ARG A 393 27.76 -14.24 7.68
N PHE A 394 28.57 -14.54 8.66
CA PHE A 394 30.02 -14.75 8.48
C PHE A 394 30.50 -15.95 9.32
N GLU A 395 31.69 -16.45 9.00
CA GLU A 395 32.31 -17.54 9.71
C GLU A 395 33.83 -17.31 9.86
N VAL A 396 34.36 -17.62 11.02
CA VAL A 396 35.81 -17.56 11.29
C VAL A 396 36.35 -18.97 11.41
N MET A 397 37.22 -19.33 10.49
CA MET A 397 37.86 -20.65 10.46
C MET A 397 39.35 -20.52 10.77
N LEU A 398 39.95 -21.58 11.32
CA LEU A 398 41.39 -21.68 11.47
C LEU A 398 42.03 -21.84 10.07
N GLY A 399 43.05 -21.05 9.78
CA GLY A 399 43.85 -21.18 8.56
C GLY A 399 44.72 -22.44 8.64
N SER A 400 44.76 -23.23 7.56
CA SER A 400 45.71 -24.34 7.47
C SER A 400 47.11 -23.80 7.32
N THR A 401 48.04 -24.25 8.17
CA THR A 401 49.47 -24.04 7.98
C THR A 401 49.92 -24.83 6.74
N GLN A 402 50.00 -24.19 5.57
CA GLN A 402 50.80 -24.74 4.49
C GLN A 402 52.27 -24.62 4.94
N ARG A 403 52.87 -25.73 5.35
CA ARG A 403 54.33 -25.86 5.38
C ARG A 403 54.78 -25.74 3.93
N SER A 404 55.51 -24.66 3.62
CA SER A 404 56.29 -24.59 2.41
C SER A 404 57.35 -25.71 2.47
N SER A 405 57.09 -26.79 1.77
CA SER A 405 58.12 -27.76 1.46
C SER A 405 59.08 -27.14 0.41
N SER A 406 60.09 -26.43 0.84
CA SER A 406 61.26 -26.19 0.02
C SER A 406 61.98 -27.53 -0.14
N SER A 407 61.71 -28.22 -1.23
CA SER A 407 62.62 -29.28 -1.69
C SER A 407 63.89 -28.62 -2.24
N ALA A 408 64.90 -28.57 -1.37
CA ALA A 408 66.31 -28.47 -1.84
C ALA A 408 66.59 -29.71 -2.67
N ASN A 409 66.73 -29.56 -3.98
CA ASN A 409 67.53 -30.51 -4.77
C ASN A 409 68.95 -29.96 -4.88
N ALA A 410 69.85 -30.59 -4.11
CA ALA A 410 71.25 -30.64 -4.41
C ALA A 410 71.46 -31.92 -5.22
N THR A 411 71.88 -31.81 -6.40
CA THR A 411 73.05 -32.46 -7.11
C THR A 411 72.86 -32.22 -8.62
#